data_e7ce878d2ac036569621c39a9aa76d1a
#
_entry.id   e7ce878d2ac036569621c39a9aa76d1a
#
_cell.length_a   1.000
_cell.length_b   1.000
_cell.length_c   1.000
_cell.angle_alpha   90.00
_cell.angle_beta   90.00
_cell.angle_gamma   90.00
#
_symmetry.space_group_name_H-M   'P 1'
#
loop_
_entity.id
_entity.type
_entity.pdbx_description
1 polymer ?
#
loop_
_entity_poly.entity_id
_entity_poly.type
_entity_poly.pdbx_seq_one_letter_code
_entity_poly.pdbx_strand_id
1 'polypeptide(L)'
;MSEEINKPLYIRIQEYIAELILSGKLTPDTKIQSERDFSEDLGVSRMTVRRAITELVNEGLLERKHGSGTYVAKPKVTYESSELVNYVQAMQQRKIGTASQLLEFGELAASRRLAESLQIEIGNPIYRVVILRFANRVPIILERVFIPCSRCPALEEWDLEKNSIYDLLTGVYHIDPACSSQTVEAVAAANTVAKQLRVDEGFPLLMLSRIVFERKAELPIVFSQDFLRSDYARIHTEAQLPEHNEKNQEANAGKEELIGNRA
;
A
#
# COMPACT_ATOMS: atom_id res chain seq x y z
N MET A 1 12.04 -9.16 36.00
CA MET A 1 11.84 -10.62 36.07
C MET A 1 10.49 -11.06 36.66
N SER A 2 9.60 -10.15 37.06
CA SER A 2 8.32 -10.51 37.73
C SER A 2 7.06 -10.40 36.85
N GLU A 3 7.13 -9.84 35.64
CA GLU A 3 5.95 -9.63 34.77
C GLU A 3 5.68 -10.79 33.79
N GLU A 4 6.65 -11.68 33.55
CA GLU A 4 6.49 -12.82 32.63
C GLU A 4 5.61 -13.96 33.16
N ILE A 5 5.44 -14.04 34.48
CA ILE A 5 4.75 -15.19 35.12
C ILE A 5 3.22 -15.09 34.99
N ASN A 6 2.66 -13.91 34.65
CA ASN A 6 1.21 -13.69 34.66
C ASN A 6 0.57 -13.61 33.25
N LYS A 7 1.37 -13.82 32.18
CA LYS A 7 0.80 -13.78 30.81
C LYS A 7 0.05 -15.08 30.50
N PRO A 8 -1.16 -15.01 29.93
CA PRO A 8 -1.89 -16.18 29.45
C PRO A 8 -1.02 -17.05 28.52
N LEU A 9 -1.15 -18.36 28.63
CA LEU A 9 -0.29 -19.31 27.91
C LEU A 9 -0.34 -19.14 26.39
N TYR A 10 -1.52 -18.78 25.83
CA TYR A 10 -1.65 -18.54 24.39
C TYR A 10 -0.84 -17.31 23.94
N ILE A 11 -0.71 -16.26 24.76
CA ILE A 11 0.11 -15.08 24.47
C ILE A 11 1.60 -15.46 24.43
N ARG A 12 2.06 -16.28 25.37
CA ARG A 12 3.45 -16.76 25.37
C ARG A 12 3.78 -17.57 24.13
N ILE A 13 2.84 -18.37 23.63
CA ILE A 13 2.99 -19.12 22.37
C ILE A 13 3.01 -18.15 21.17
N GLN A 14 2.18 -17.13 21.17
CA GLN A 14 2.23 -16.07 20.14
C GLN A 14 3.60 -15.40 20.11
N GLU A 15 4.07 -14.92 21.25
CA GLU A 15 5.37 -14.23 21.38
C GLU A 15 6.51 -15.16 20.91
N TYR A 16 6.50 -16.43 21.27
CA TYR A 16 7.48 -17.41 20.83
C TYR A 16 7.50 -17.60 19.31
N ILE A 17 6.33 -17.79 18.68
CA ILE A 17 6.25 -17.96 17.23
C ILE A 17 6.63 -16.65 16.51
N ALA A 18 6.18 -15.51 17.02
CA ALA A 18 6.53 -14.19 16.48
C ALA A 18 8.05 -13.94 16.53
N GLU A 19 8.72 -14.33 17.62
CA GLU A 19 10.17 -14.24 17.74
C GLU A 19 10.91 -15.12 16.72
N LEU A 20 10.42 -16.34 16.46
CA LEU A 20 10.98 -17.20 15.42
C LEU A 20 10.86 -16.58 14.03
N ILE A 21 9.77 -15.87 13.75
CA ILE A 21 9.56 -15.15 12.49
C ILE A 21 10.48 -13.93 12.42
N LEU A 22 10.51 -13.09 13.46
CA LEU A 22 11.32 -11.87 13.52
C LEU A 22 12.82 -12.16 13.46
N SER A 23 13.26 -13.24 14.10
CA SER A 23 14.67 -13.68 14.07
C SER A 23 15.08 -14.32 12.74
N GLY A 24 14.14 -14.54 11.81
CA GLY A 24 14.39 -15.20 10.53
C GLY A 24 14.56 -16.72 10.60
N LYS A 25 14.33 -17.35 11.76
CA LYS A 25 14.31 -18.81 11.90
C LYS A 25 13.13 -19.44 11.15
N LEU A 26 12.00 -18.73 11.09
CA LEU A 26 10.86 -19.05 10.24
C LEU A 26 10.75 -17.98 9.16
N THR A 27 11.02 -18.35 7.92
CA THR A 27 10.96 -17.43 6.77
C THR A 27 9.55 -17.40 6.14
N PRO A 28 9.19 -16.34 5.42
CA PRO A 28 7.94 -16.29 4.66
C PRO A 28 7.72 -17.55 3.81
N ASP A 29 6.47 -17.97 3.65
CA ASP A 29 6.03 -19.21 3.00
C ASP A 29 6.50 -20.51 3.69
N THR A 30 7.23 -20.45 4.81
CA THR A 30 7.55 -21.64 5.59
C THR A 30 6.30 -22.18 6.27
N LYS A 31 6.03 -23.48 6.07
CA LYS A 31 4.96 -24.18 6.79
C LYS A 31 5.37 -24.33 8.25
N ILE A 32 4.53 -23.85 9.18
CA ILE A 32 4.74 -24.08 10.61
C ILE A 32 4.27 -25.48 11.01
N GLN A 33 4.70 -25.93 12.17
CA GLN A 33 4.20 -27.18 12.77
C GLN A 33 2.68 -27.17 12.89
N SER A 34 2.06 -28.35 12.87
CA SER A 34 0.62 -28.45 13.06
C SER A 34 0.21 -28.10 14.48
N GLU A 35 -1.06 -27.71 14.68
CA GLU A 35 -1.61 -27.45 16.03
C GLU A 35 -1.41 -28.65 16.97
N ARG A 36 -1.37 -29.83 16.42
CA ARG A 36 -1.12 -31.08 17.17
C ARG A 36 0.34 -31.18 17.61
N ASP A 37 1.27 -31.01 16.69
CA ASP A 37 2.69 -31.12 16.96
C ASP A 37 3.15 -30.08 17.96
N PHE A 38 2.70 -28.80 17.78
CA PHE A 38 2.95 -27.75 18.77
C PHE A 38 2.37 -28.08 20.15
N SER A 39 1.17 -28.68 20.20
CA SER A 39 0.53 -29.10 21.47
C SER A 39 1.36 -30.16 22.19
N GLU A 40 1.88 -31.12 21.44
CA GLU A 40 2.73 -32.18 21.96
C GLU A 40 4.10 -31.67 22.43
N ASP A 41 4.77 -30.85 21.61
CA ASP A 41 6.09 -30.26 21.90
C ASP A 41 6.09 -29.30 23.10
N LEU A 42 5.04 -28.47 23.22
CA LEU A 42 4.94 -27.47 24.27
C LEU A 42 4.20 -27.97 25.52
N GLY A 43 3.62 -29.16 25.51
CA GLY A 43 2.87 -29.74 26.62
C GLY A 43 1.60 -28.96 26.99
N VAL A 44 0.94 -28.33 25.98
CA VAL A 44 -0.22 -27.47 26.16
C VAL A 44 -1.45 -28.01 25.43
N SER A 45 -2.65 -27.49 25.74
CA SER A 45 -3.85 -27.93 25.03
C SER A 45 -3.84 -27.46 23.56
N ARG A 46 -4.38 -28.29 22.64
CA ARG A 46 -4.56 -27.91 21.23
C ARG A 46 -5.39 -26.64 21.06
N MET A 47 -6.37 -26.40 21.94
CA MET A 47 -7.18 -25.18 21.91
C MET A 47 -6.37 -23.94 22.22
N THR A 48 -5.38 -24.02 23.14
CA THR A 48 -4.45 -22.93 23.46
C THR A 48 -3.58 -22.58 22.28
N VAL A 49 -2.99 -23.61 21.62
CA VAL A 49 -2.20 -23.43 20.40
C VAL A 49 -3.04 -22.84 19.26
N ARG A 50 -4.24 -23.38 19.05
CA ARG A 50 -5.17 -22.90 18.01
C ARG A 50 -5.52 -21.44 18.20
N ARG A 51 -5.76 -21.00 19.45
CA ARG A 51 -6.01 -19.61 19.77
C ARG A 51 -4.80 -18.74 19.42
N ALA A 52 -3.60 -19.11 19.85
CA ALA A 52 -2.37 -18.39 19.53
C ALA A 52 -2.16 -18.25 18.00
N ILE A 53 -2.30 -19.36 17.24
CA ILE A 53 -2.18 -19.35 15.78
C ILE A 53 -3.27 -18.48 15.15
N THR A 54 -4.51 -18.52 15.67
CA THR A 54 -5.60 -17.68 15.13
C THR A 54 -5.32 -16.20 15.31
N GLU A 55 -4.79 -15.80 16.47
CA GLU A 55 -4.40 -14.39 16.67
C GLU A 55 -3.25 -13.98 15.76
N LEU A 56 -2.22 -14.82 15.59
CA LEU A 56 -1.13 -14.56 14.64
C LEU A 56 -1.61 -14.48 13.18
N VAL A 57 -2.66 -15.21 12.82
CA VAL A 57 -3.31 -15.07 11.50
C VAL A 57 -4.05 -13.75 11.41
N ASN A 58 -4.77 -13.33 12.46
CA ASN A 58 -5.46 -12.04 12.52
C ASN A 58 -4.47 -10.86 12.45
N GLU A 59 -3.30 -11.00 13.07
CA GLU A 59 -2.20 -10.04 13.01
C GLU A 59 -1.46 -10.05 11.66
N GLY A 60 -1.74 -11.06 10.81
CA GLY A 60 -1.10 -11.21 9.50
C GLY A 60 0.34 -11.71 9.54
N LEU A 61 0.79 -12.30 10.66
CA LEU A 61 2.08 -12.98 10.77
C LEU A 61 2.04 -14.40 10.23
N LEU A 62 0.87 -15.03 10.26
CA LEU A 62 0.61 -16.36 9.70
C LEU A 62 -0.55 -16.30 8.71
N GLU A 63 -0.60 -17.25 7.79
CA GLU A 63 -1.72 -17.48 6.85
C GLU A 63 -2.15 -18.93 6.85
N ARG A 64 -3.47 -19.20 6.78
CA ARG A 64 -4.01 -20.55 6.62
C ARG A 64 -4.24 -20.85 5.14
N LYS A 65 -3.62 -21.91 4.63
CA LYS A 65 -3.91 -22.44 3.29
C LYS A 65 -4.82 -23.67 3.43
N HIS A 66 -6.04 -23.53 2.92
CA HIS A 66 -7.08 -24.56 3.07
C HIS A 66 -6.55 -25.95 2.67
N GLY A 67 -6.75 -26.94 3.54
CA GLY A 67 -6.27 -28.32 3.35
C GLY A 67 -4.75 -28.52 3.39
N SER A 68 -3.94 -27.45 3.41
CA SER A 68 -2.47 -27.53 3.35
C SER A 68 -1.78 -27.26 4.69
N GLY A 69 -2.34 -26.40 5.54
CA GLY A 69 -1.80 -26.05 6.85
C GLY A 69 -1.67 -24.55 7.07
N THR A 70 -0.84 -24.19 8.07
CA THR A 70 -0.54 -22.80 8.41
C THR A 70 0.89 -22.47 8.01
N TYR A 71 1.09 -21.30 7.43
CA TYR A 71 2.37 -20.83 6.88
C TYR A 71 2.71 -19.47 7.45
N VAL A 72 4.00 -19.13 7.49
CA VAL A 72 4.45 -17.77 7.78
C VAL A 72 3.98 -16.87 6.65
N ALA A 73 3.21 -15.86 7.00
CA ALA A 73 2.70 -14.89 6.03
C ALA A 73 3.85 -14.04 5.45
N LYS A 74 3.68 -13.61 4.22
CA LYS A 74 4.58 -12.61 3.64
C LYS A 74 4.34 -11.27 4.34
N PRO A 75 5.39 -10.58 4.80
CA PRO A 75 5.20 -9.29 5.44
C PRO A 75 4.56 -8.32 4.44
N LYS A 76 3.36 -7.88 4.73
CA LYS A 76 2.72 -6.83 3.92
C LYS A 76 3.44 -5.52 4.15
N VAL A 77 3.75 -4.84 3.07
CA VAL A 77 4.26 -3.49 3.13
C VAL A 77 3.11 -2.55 3.44
N THR A 78 3.23 -1.84 4.54
CA THR A 78 2.27 -0.80 4.89
C THR A 78 2.65 0.49 4.18
N TYR A 79 1.72 1.05 3.44
CA TYR A 79 1.83 2.36 2.80
C TYR A 79 1.03 3.36 3.63
N GLU A 80 1.71 4.37 4.14
CA GLU A 80 1.06 5.49 4.80
C GLU A 80 0.41 6.38 3.74
N SER A 81 -0.87 6.65 3.88
CA SER A 81 -1.62 7.44 2.89
C SER A 81 -1.21 8.92 2.85
N SER A 82 -0.58 9.43 3.91
CA SER A 82 -0.12 10.81 4.03
C SER A 82 1.22 11.08 3.33
N GLU A 83 1.96 10.03 2.96
CA GLU A 83 3.25 10.17 2.32
C GLU A 83 3.13 9.98 0.81
N LEU A 84 3.81 10.82 0.03
CA LEU A 84 4.11 10.56 -1.38
C LEU A 84 5.07 9.38 -1.43
N VAL A 85 4.54 8.18 -1.50
CA VAL A 85 5.33 6.97 -1.26
C VAL A 85 6.32 6.73 -2.38
N ASN A 86 7.58 7.00 -2.11
CA ASN A 86 8.66 6.40 -2.86
C ASN A 86 8.77 4.93 -2.44
N TYR A 87 8.23 4.03 -3.28
CA TYR A 87 8.26 2.58 -3.08
C TYR A 87 9.66 2.09 -2.68
N VAL A 88 10.69 2.57 -3.37
CA VAL A 88 12.08 2.16 -3.14
C VAL A 88 12.50 2.52 -1.71
N GLN A 89 12.20 3.73 -1.26
CA GLN A 89 12.53 4.21 0.08
C GLN A 89 11.78 3.42 1.16
N ALA A 90 10.49 3.15 0.97
CA ALA A 90 9.70 2.36 1.91
C ALA A 90 10.22 0.92 2.07
N MET A 91 10.76 0.33 0.99
CA MET A 91 11.35 -1.01 1.01
C MET A 91 12.74 -1.01 1.63
N GLN A 92 13.58 -0.01 1.31
CA GLN A 92 14.93 0.11 1.88
C GLN A 92 14.91 0.26 3.40
N GLN A 93 13.98 1.05 3.94
CA GLN A 93 13.79 1.19 5.38
C GLN A 93 13.50 -0.16 6.07
N ARG A 94 12.86 -1.08 5.34
CA ARG A 94 12.54 -2.45 5.82
C ARG A 94 13.59 -3.49 5.46
N LYS A 95 14.73 -3.08 4.88
CA LYS A 95 15.80 -3.97 4.41
C LYS A 95 15.31 -5.04 3.41
N ILE A 96 14.29 -4.71 2.62
CA ILE A 96 13.76 -5.57 1.57
C ILE A 96 14.49 -5.24 0.27
N GLY A 97 15.03 -6.25 -0.40
CA GLY A 97 15.67 -6.08 -1.70
C GLY A 97 14.66 -5.64 -2.75
N THR A 98 14.95 -4.53 -3.43
CA THR A 98 14.08 -3.96 -4.47
C THR A 98 14.70 -4.06 -5.84
N ALA A 99 13.86 -4.19 -6.85
CA ALA A 99 14.23 -4.00 -8.25
C ALA A 99 13.06 -3.35 -8.99
N SER A 100 13.38 -2.65 -10.06
CA SER A 100 12.40 -2.07 -10.95
C SER A 100 12.70 -2.53 -12.37
N GLN A 101 11.67 -2.76 -13.16
CA GLN A 101 11.74 -3.08 -14.56
C GLN A 101 10.85 -2.14 -15.36
N LEU A 102 11.43 -1.40 -16.29
CA LEU A 102 10.67 -0.58 -17.23
C LEU A 102 10.03 -1.50 -18.27
N LEU A 103 8.71 -1.56 -18.29
CA LEU A 103 7.96 -2.37 -19.25
C LEU A 103 7.59 -1.60 -20.51
N GLU A 104 7.30 -0.30 -20.36
CA GLU A 104 6.87 0.57 -21.45
C GLU A 104 7.28 2.00 -21.15
N PHE A 105 7.81 2.67 -22.16
CA PHE A 105 8.00 4.12 -22.21
C PHE A 105 7.56 4.62 -23.57
N GLY A 106 6.74 5.66 -23.61
CA GLY A 106 6.31 6.26 -24.86
C GLY A 106 5.59 7.58 -24.67
N GLU A 107 5.50 8.33 -25.75
CA GLU A 107 4.71 9.54 -25.83
C GLU A 107 3.36 9.21 -26.47
N LEU A 108 2.30 9.82 -25.93
CA LEU A 108 0.94 9.71 -26.49
C LEU A 108 0.16 11.03 -26.31
N ALA A 109 -0.88 11.18 -27.09
CA ALA A 109 -1.81 12.30 -26.96
C ALA A 109 -2.74 12.09 -25.74
N ALA A 110 -2.92 13.12 -24.92
CA ALA A 110 -3.79 13.05 -23.75
C ALA A 110 -5.24 12.79 -24.15
N SER A 111 -5.79 11.69 -23.66
CA SER A 111 -7.23 11.41 -23.75
C SER A 111 -8.02 12.39 -22.86
N ARG A 112 -9.34 12.52 -23.06
CA ARG A 112 -10.21 13.38 -22.24
C ARG A 112 -9.96 13.13 -20.74
N ARG A 113 -9.96 11.89 -20.28
CA ARG A 113 -9.74 11.54 -18.86
C ARG A 113 -8.37 12.00 -18.34
N LEU A 114 -7.31 11.77 -19.13
CA LEU A 114 -5.96 12.19 -18.73
C LEU A 114 -5.80 13.71 -18.77
N ALA A 115 -6.40 14.37 -19.76
CA ALA A 115 -6.42 15.82 -19.86
C ALA A 115 -7.12 16.46 -18.66
N GLU A 116 -8.28 15.94 -18.25
CA GLU A 116 -9.00 16.39 -17.04
C GLU A 116 -8.18 16.16 -15.77
N SER A 117 -7.55 14.98 -15.61
CA SER A 117 -6.74 14.67 -14.42
C SER A 117 -5.47 15.52 -14.31
N LEU A 118 -4.86 15.86 -15.45
CA LEU A 118 -3.62 16.63 -15.52
C LEU A 118 -3.87 18.14 -15.76
N GLN A 119 -5.13 18.55 -15.91
CA GLN A 119 -5.54 19.93 -16.21
C GLN A 119 -4.81 20.53 -17.42
N ILE A 120 -4.73 19.74 -18.50
CA ILE A 120 -4.14 20.10 -19.80
C ILE A 120 -5.18 19.97 -20.90
N GLU A 121 -4.87 20.43 -22.11
CA GLU A 121 -5.76 20.29 -23.26
C GLU A 121 -5.78 18.83 -23.78
N ILE A 122 -6.93 18.39 -24.29
CA ILE A 122 -7.06 17.09 -24.96
C ILE A 122 -6.10 17.09 -26.15
N GLY A 123 -5.33 16.02 -26.28
CA GLY A 123 -4.34 15.88 -27.36
C GLY A 123 -2.95 16.40 -27.03
N ASN A 124 -2.76 17.11 -25.90
CA ASN A 124 -1.43 17.50 -25.47
C ASN A 124 -0.52 16.28 -25.27
N PRO A 125 0.77 16.36 -25.64
CA PRO A 125 1.70 15.27 -25.50
C PRO A 125 1.97 14.96 -24.01
N ILE A 126 1.88 13.68 -23.69
CA ILE A 126 2.17 13.16 -22.36
C ILE A 126 3.06 11.92 -22.49
N TYR A 127 3.98 11.76 -21.55
CA TYR A 127 4.69 10.49 -21.39
C TYR A 127 3.78 9.48 -20.69
N ARG A 128 3.82 8.24 -21.17
CA ARG A 128 3.32 7.06 -20.48
C ARG A 128 4.48 6.19 -20.09
N VAL A 129 4.60 5.93 -18.81
CA VAL A 129 5.64 5.07 -18.25
C VAL A 129 4.96 3.92 -17.51
N VAL A 130 5.36 2.69 -17.81
CA VAL A 130 4.87 1.49 -17.11
C VAL A 130 6.04 0.79 -16.47
N ILE A 131 6.02 0.69 -15.14
CA ILE A 131 7.11 0.12 -14.34
C ILE A 131 6.56 -1.02 -13.48
N LEU A 132 7.28 -2.13 -13.48
CA LEU A 132 7.03 -3.27 -12.60
C LEU A 132 8.01 -3.23 -11.43
N ARG A 133 7.49 -3.18 -10.19
CA ARG A 133 8.29 -3.13 -8.98
C ARG A 133 8.33 -4.48 -8.30
N PHE A 134 9.50 -4.85 -7.83
CA PHE A 134 9.78 -6.14 -7.20
C PHE A 134 10.22 -5.97 -5.75
N ALA A 135 9.73 -6.86 -4.89
CA ALA A 135 10.28 -7.11 -3.56
C ALA A 135 10.83 -8.54 -3.52
N ASN A 136 12.12 -8.72 -3.20
CA ASN A 136 12.77 -10.02 -3.16
C ASN A 136 12.49 -10.89 -4.41
N ARG A 137 12.60 -10.29 -5.61
CA ARG A 137 12.34 -10.92 -6.93
C ARG A 137 10.87 -11.24 -7.23
N VAL A 138 9.94 -10.91 -6.33
CA VAL A 138 8.50 -11.08 -6.58
C VAL A 138 7.93 -9.77 -7.10
N PRO A 139 7.21 -9.75 -8.23
CA PRO A 139 6.54 -8.55 -8.71
C PRO A 139 5.36 -8.23 -7.78
N ILE A 140 5.31 -7.01 -7.25
CA ILE A 140 4.30 -6.62 -6.25
C ILE A 140 3.51 -5.39 -6.62
N ILE A 141 4.04 -4.50 -7.49
CA ILE A 141 3.33 -3.32 -7.98
C ILE A 141 3.55 -3.20 -9.48
N LEU A 142 2.47 -2.94 -10.23
CA LEU A 142 2.50 -2.45 -11.60
C LEU A 142 2.08 -0.99 -11.59
N GLU A 143 3.03 -0.09 -11.84
CA GLU A 143 2.80 1.35 -11.91
C GLU A 143 2.55 1.79 -13.35
N ARG A 144 1.53 2.62 -13.56
CA ARG A 144 1.28 3.34 -14.81
C ARG A 144 1.32 4.83 -14.51
N VAL A 145 2.30 5.52 -15.03
CA VAL A 145 2.53 6.95 -14.75
C VAL A 145 2.33 7.75 -16.01
N PHE A 146 1.65 8.88 -15.89
CA PHE A 146 1.38 9.81 -16.97
C PHE A 146 1.86 11.21 -16.54
N ILE A 147 2.72 11.83 -17.39
CA ILE A 147 3.37 13.11 -17.10
C ILE A 147 3.29 13.98 -18.35
N PRO A 148 2.84 15.23 -18.29
CA PRO A 148 2.89 16.14 -19.44
C PRO A 148 4.34 16.32 -19.92
N CYS A 149 4.62 16.11 -21.22
CA CYS A 149 5.97 16.22 -21.77
C CYS A 149 6.58 17.61 -21.54
N SER A 150 5.74 18.66 -21.50
CA SER A 150 6.16 20.02 -21.22
C SER A 150 6.72 20.22 -19.80
N ARG A 151 6.38 19.34 -18.85
CA ARG A 151 6.84 19.42 -17.45
C ARG A 151 8.18 18.71 -17.24
N CYS A 152 8.45 17.68 -18.02
CA CYS A 152 9.65 16.86 -17.89
C CYS A 152 10.28 16.63 -19.27
N PRO A 153 10.81 17.68 -19.94
CA PRO A 153 11.41 17.53 -21.26
C PRO A 153 12.60 16.54 -21.21
N ALA A 154 12.74 15.73 -22.25
CA ALA A 154 13.79 14.72 -22.37
C ALA A 154 13.80 13.68 -21.21
N LEU A 155 12.61 13.30 -20.72
CA LEU A 155 12.48 12.26 -19.66
C LEU A 155 13.00 10.89 -20.15
N GLU A 156 12.97 10.63 -21.46
CA GLU A 156 13.48 9.43 -22.11
C GLU A 156 15.00 9.23 -21.99
N GLU A 157 15.75 10.28 -21.68
CA GLU A 157 17.20 10.20 -21.48
C GLU A 157 17.58 9.62 -20.12
N TRP A 158 16.61 9.47 -19.22
CA TRP A 158 16.85 9.00 -17.86
C TRP A 158 16.55 7.51 -17.70
N ASP A 159 17.42 6.80 -16.97
CA ASP A 159 17.21 5.40 -16.60
C ASP A 159 16.15 5.30 -15.49
N LEU A 160 14.88 5.08 -15.87
CA LEU A 160 13.75 5.01 -14.93
C LEU A 160 13.70 3.71 -14.12
N GLU A 161 14.57 2.75 -14.38
CA GLU A 161 14.75 1.59 -13.50
C GLU A 161 15.57 1.93 -12.25
N LYS A 162 16.51 2.89 -12.39
CA LYS A 162 17.40 3.34 -11.31
C LYS A 162 16.94 4.63 -10.66
N ASN A 163 16.33 5.51 -11.43
CA ASN A 163 15.91 6.83 -10.95
C ASN A 163 14.40 6.84 -10.65
N SER A 164 14.02 7.29 -9.48
CA SER A 164 12.63 7.55 -9.16
C SER A 164 12.13 8.77 -9.93
N ILE A 165 10.92 8.71 -10.49
CA ILE A 165 10.28 9.87 -11.12
C ILE A 165 10.21 11.06 -10.16
N TYR A 166 9.94 10.83 -8.87
CA TYR A 166 9.89 11.90 -7.86
C TYR A 166 11.26 12.53 -7.59
N ASP A 167 12.34 11.73 -7.62
CA ASP A 167 13.71 12.24 -7.48
C ASP A 167 14.11 13.08 -8.70
N LEU A 168 13.67 12.68 -9.90
CA LEU A 168 13.88 13.47 -11.13
C LEU A 168 13.07 14.76 -11.10
N LEU A 169 11.79 14.72 -10.68
CA LEU A 169 10.97 15.93 -10.54
C LEU A 169 11.67 16.97 -9.66
N THR A 170 12.18 16.54 -8.49
CA THR A 170 12.80 17.46 -7.54
C THR A 170 14.21 17.86 -7.95
N GLY A 171 15.05 16.88 -8.29
CA GLY A 171 16.48 17.08 -8.51
C GLY A 171 16.83 17.63 -9.88
N VAL A 172 16.09 17.27 -10.93
CA VAL A 172 16.39 17.64 -12.31
C VAL A 172 15.46 18.73 -12.81
N TYR A 173 14.15 18.52 -12.65
CA TYR A 173 13.15 19.46 -13.19
C TYR A 173 12.80 20.59 -12.22
N HIS A 174 13.34 20.59 -11.00
CA HIS A 174 13.12 21.60 -9.95
C HIS A 174 11.62 21.81 -9.64
N ILE A 175 10.83 20.76 -9.78
CA ILE A 175 9.43 20.71 -9.42
C ILE A 175 9.31 20.14 -8.01
N ASP A 176 8.64 20.87 -7.11
CA ASP A 176 8.41 20.45 -5.72
C ASP A 176 7.03 19.79 -5.59
N PRO A 177 6.93 18.44 -5.56
CA PRO A 177 5.67 17.75 -5.35
C PRO A 177 5.23 17.92 -3.88
N ALA A 178 4.09 18.57 -3.67
CA ALA A 178 3.70 19.00 -2.33
C ALA A 178 2.51 18.29 -1.74
N CYS A 179 1.54 17.97 -2.57
CA CYS A 179 0.33 17.28 -2.13
C CYS A 179 -0.11 16.28 -3.20
N SER A 180 -0.95 15.34 -2.79
CA SER A 180 -1.58 14.42 -3.71
C SER A 180 -3.05 14.22 -3.34
N SER A 181 -3.88 14.05 -4.37
CA SER A 181 -5.21 13.45 -4.22
C SER A 181 -5.11 11.99 -4.62
N GLN A 182 -5.60 11.10 -3.79
CA GLN A 182 -5.53 9.66 -4.08
C GLN A 182 -6.84 8.95 -3.76
N THR A 183 -7.15 7.97 -4.59
CA THR A 183 -8.28 7.07 -4.41
C THR A 183 -7.77 5.65 -4.39
N VAL A 184 -8.27 4.86 -3.44
CA VAL A 184 -7.94 3.44 -3.30
C VAL A 184 -9.17 2.62 -3.59
N GLU A 185 -9.06 1.68 -4.52
CA GLU A 185 -10.14 0.79 -4.93
C GLU A 185 -9.69 -0.66 -4.88
N ALA A 186 -10.60 -1.56 -4.46
CA ALA A 186 -10.40 -2.99 -4.61
C ALA A 186 -10.83 -3.40 -6.02
N VAL A 187 -9.92 -4.00 -6.79
CA VAL A 187 -10.17 -4.43 -8.17
C VAL A 187 -9.72 -5.87 -8.40
N ALA A 188 -10.37 -6.54 -9.33
CA ALA A 188 -9.92 -7.84 -9.82
C ALA A 188 -8.80 -7.66 -10.87
N ALA A 189 -7.75 -8.49 -10.79
CA ALA A 189 -6.66 -8.45 -11.77
C ALA A 189 -7.19 -8.83 -13.17
N ALA A 190 -7.15 -7.87 -14.10
CA ALA A 190 -7.38 -8.15 -15.51
C ALA A 190 -6.20 -8.95 -16.09
N ASN A 191 -6.45 -9.73 -17.16
CA ASN A 191 -5.46 -10.66 -17.74
C ASN A 191 -4.08 -10.04 -17.95
N THR A 192 -3.98 -8.81 -18.49
CA THR A 192 -2.71 -8.12 -18.74
C THR A 192 -1.96 -7.78 -17.45
N VAL A 193 -2.68 -7.30 -16.43
CA VAL A 193 -2.12 -6.96 -15.11
C VAL A 193 -1.74 -8.23 -14.35
N ALA A 194 -2.59 -9.26 -14.40
CA ALA A 194 -2.36 -10.55 -13.76
C ALA A 194 -1.06 -11.21 -14.25
N LYS A 195 -0.82 -11.21 -15.56
CA LYS A 195 0.41 -11.74 -16.16
C LYS A 195 1.66 -11.02 -15.66
N GLN A 196 1.63 -9.67 -15.61
CA GLN A 196 2.78 -8.89 -15.15
C GLN A 196 3.06 -9.12 -13.65
N LEU A 197 2.02 -9.14 -12.83
CA LEU A 197 2.14 -9.38 -11.40
C LEU A 197 2.31 -10.86 -11.02
N ARG A 198 2.27 -11.78 -12.00
CA ARG A 198 2.37 -13.24 -11.81
C ARG A 198 1.35 -13.75 -10.81
N VAL A 199 0.10 -13.35 -10.99
CA VAL A 199 -1.06 -13.81 -10.23
C VAL A 199 -2.12 -14.34 -11.18
N ASP A 200 -3.12 -15.03 -10.66
CA ASP A 200 -4.25 -15.50 -11.45
C ASP A 200 -5.13 -14.33 -11.90
N GLU A 201 -5.79 -14.49 -13.04
CA GLU A 201 -6.84 -13.55 -13.46
C GLU A 201 -7.96 -13.53 -12.41
N GLY A 202 -8.44 -12.33 -12.07
CA GLY A 202 -9.40 -12.16 -10.99
C GLY A 202 -8.78 -12.03 -9.59
N PHE A 203 -7.46 -12.18 -9.44
CA PHE A 203 -6.79 -11.99 -8.16
C PHE A 203 -7.10 -10.60 -7.58
N PRO A 204 -7.41 -10.47 -6.27
CA PRO A 204 -7.73 -9.20 -5.66
C PRO A 204 -6.49 -8.29 -5.60
N LEU A 205 -6.62 -7.08 -6.11
CA LEU A 205 -5.61 -6.04 -6.08
C LEU A 205 -6.15 -4.79 -5.37
N LEU A 206 -5.25 -3.99 -4.80
CA LEU A 206 -5.53 -2.61 -4.48
C LEU A 206 -5.10 -1.74 -5.66
N MET A 207 -6.01 -0.99 -6.25
CA MET A 207 -5.68 0.01 -7.26
C MET A 207 -5.64 1.38 -6.60
N LEU A 208 -4.49 2.02 -6.67
CA LEU A 208 -4.26 3.36 -6.16
C LEU A 208 -4.17 4.33 -7.34
N SER A 209 -5.18 5.17 -7.52
CA SER A 209 -5.15 6.28 -8.50
C SER A 209 -4.71 7.55 -7.78
N ARG A 210 -3.69 8.23 -8.30
CA ARG A 210 -3.09 9.40 -7.66
C ARG A 210 -2.88 10.54 -8.65
N ILE A 211 -3.20 11.76 -8.20
CA ILE A 211 -2.82 13.00 -8.87
C ILE A 211 -1.87 13.74 -7.94
N VAL A 212 -0.67 14.06 -8.41
CA VAL A 212 0.34 14.80 -7.66
C VAL A 212 0.39 16.22 -8.17
N PHE A 213 0.43 17.19 -7.24
CA PHE A 213 0.42 18.62 -7.52
C PHE A 213 1.75 19.25 -7.17
N GLU A 214 2.11 20.29 -7.90
CA GLU A 214 3.24 21.16 -7.58
C GLU A 214 2.87 22.16 -6.48
N ARG A 215 3.75 22.32 -5.47
CA ARG A 215 3.51 23.19 -4.30
C ARG A 215 3.19 24.65 -4.65
N LYS A 216 3.97 25.21 -5.59
CA LYS A 216 3.86 26.64 -5.91
C LYS A 216 2.70 26.98 -6.85
N ALA A 217 2.48 26.11 -7.84
CA ALA A 217 1.52 26.38 -8.91
C ALA A 217 0.17 25.73 -8.65
N GLU A 218 0.09 24.79 -7.70
CA GLU A 218 -1.09 23.95 -7.45
C GLU A 218 -1.59 23.21 -8.71
N LEU A 219 -0.69 23.03 -9.68
CA LEU A 219 -0.99 22.35 -10.93
C LEU A 219 -0.64 20.86 -10.84
N PRO A 220 -1.45 19.98 -11.44
CA PRO A 220 -1.13 18.58 -11.56
C PRO A 220 0.14 18.37 -12.38
N ILE A 221 1.04 17.53 -11.89
CA ILE A 221 2.30 17.17 -12.55
C ILE A 221 2.40 15.72 -12.92
N VAL A 222 1.73 14.84 -12.15
CA VAL A 222 1.70 13.39 -12.39
C VAL A 222 0.30 12.88 -12.14
N PHE A 223 -0.18 12.01 -13.02
CA PHE A 223 -1.26 11.09 -12.74
C PHE A 223 -0.71 9.68 -12.77
N SER A 224 -0.98 8.88 -11.72
CA SER A 224 -0.60 7.47 -11.70
C SER A 224 -1.76 6.55 -11.38
N GLN A 225 -1.63 5.30 -11.86
CA GLN A 225 -2.46 4.17 -11.48
C GLN A 225 -1.55 3.01 -11.11
N ASP A 226 -1.54 2.69 -9.83
CA ASP A 226 -0.66 1.68 -9.26
C ASP A 226 -1.51 0.47 -8.86
N PHE A 227 -1.21 -0.70 -9.42
CA PHE A 227 -1.86 -1.96 -9.10
C PHE A 227 -0.99 -2.73 -8.12
N LEU A 228 -1.43 -2.79 -6.86
CA LEU A 228 -0.69 -3.41 -5.76
C LEU A 228 -1.27 -4.80 -5.45
N ARG A 229 -0.41 -5.78 -5.32
CA ARG A 229 -0.82 -7.11 -4.85
C ARG A 229 -1.30 -7.03 -3.41
N SER A 230 -2.55 -7.42 -3.14
CA SER A 230 -3.18 -7.34 -1.81
C SER A 230 -2.56 -8.29 -0.77
N ASP A 231 -1.85 -9.33 -1.22
CA ASP A 231 -1.07 -10.22 -0.36
C ASP A 231 0.28 -9.62 0.08
N TYR A 232 0.76 -8.55 -0.58
CA TYR A 232 1.99 -7.82 -0.24
C TYR A 232 1.78 -6.40 0.24
N ALA A 233 0.63 -5.78 -0.03
CA ALA A 233 0.37 -4.38 0.27
C ALA A 233 -0.76 -4.21 1.30
N ARG A 234 -0.58 -3.21 2.17
CA ARG A 234 -1.59 -2.68 3.09
C ARG A 234 -1.52 -1.17 3.04
N ILE A 235 -2.65 -0.50 3.00
CA ILE A 235 -2.72 0.96 3.13
C ILE A 235 -3.19 1.27 4.54
N HIS A 236 -2.42 2.12 5.24
CA HIS A 236 -2.75 2.62 6.56
C HIS A 236 -3.12 4.10 6.45
N THR A 237 -4.17 4.50 7.13
CA THR A 237 -4.63 5.89 7.21
C THR A 237 -4.93 6.23 8.66
N GLU A 238 -4.46 7.37 9.13
CA GLU A 238 -4.84 7.93 10.41
C GLU A 238 -5.90 9.01 10.18
N ALA A 239 -7.00 8.94 10.90
CA ALA A 239 -8.04 9.95 10.88
C ALA A 239 -8.13 10.61 12.26
N GLN A 240 -8.03 11.93 12.31
CA GLN A 240 -8.33 12.70 13.51
C GLN A 240 -9.82 12.95 13.56
N LEU A 241 -10.45 12.60 14.68
CA LEU A 241 -11.83 12.99 14.95
C LEU A 241 -11.86 14.52 15.13
N PRO A 242 -12.86 15.23 14.55
CA PRO A 242 -13.02 16.64 14.81
C PRO A 242 -13.17 16.87 16.32
N GLU A 243 -12.43 17.84 16.86
CA GLU A 243 -12.63 18.27 18.24
C GLU A 243 -14.10 18.60 18.45
N HIS A 244 -14.67 18.07 19.53
CA HIS A 244 -16.05 18.36 19.93
C HIS A 244 -16.13 19.82 20.35
N ASN A 245 -16.36 20.72 19.39
CA ASN A 245 -16.49 22.14 19.64
C ASN A 245 -17.92 22.35 20.16
N GLU A 246 -18.09 22.49 21.46
CA GLU A 246 -19.39 22.79 22.12
C GLU A 246 -20.08 24.03 21.54
N LYS A 247 -19.34 24.89 20.84
CA LYS A 247 -19.90 26.08 20.13
C LYS A 247 -20.83 25.76 18.96
N ASN A 248 -20.82 24.55 18.43
CA ASN A 248 -21.75 24.15 17.35
C ASN A 248 -23.13 23.71 17.85
N GLN A 249 -23.30 23.47 19.17
CA GLN A 249 -24.61 23.17 19.73
C GLN A 249 -25.47 24.44 19.89
N GLU A 250 -24.87 25.60 20.20
CA GLU A 250 -25.59 26.87 20.28
C GLU A 250 -26.07 27.40 18.92
N ALA A 251 -25.32 27.11 17.84
CA ALA A 251 -25.71 27.52 16.49
C ALA A 251 -26.86 26.68 15.91
N ASN A 252 -27.02 25.42 16.33
CA ASN A 252 -28.16 24.57 15.94
C ASN A 252 -29.38 24.79 16.82
N ALA A 253 -29.23 25.05 18.11
CA ALA A 253 -30.34 25.37 19.00
C ALA A 253 -31.05 26.69 18.56
N GLY A 254 -30.29 27.69 18.10
CA GLY A 254 -30.86 28.94 17.58
C GLY A 254 -31.60 28.80 16.23
N LYS A 255 -31.38 27.72 15.50
CA LYS A 255 -32.13 27.46 14.25
C LYS A 255 -33.45 26.72 14.46
N GLU A 256 -33.56 25.93 15.50
CA GLU A 256 -34.81 25.25 15.85
C GLU A 256 -35.82 26.18 16.50
N GLU A 257 -35.39 27.21 17.25
CA GLU A 257 -36.29 28.27 17.77
C GLU A 257 -36.88 29.18 16.69
N LEU A 258 -36.18 29.37 15.58
CA LEU A 258 -36.67 30.21 14.47
C LEU A 258 -37.69 29.51 13.56
N ILE A 259 -37.79 28.19 13.60
CA ILE A 259 -38.75 27.38 12.83
C ILE A 259 -40.03 27.10 13.63
N GLY A 260 -39.94 27.10 14.97
CA GLY A 260 -41.08 26.84 15.87
C GLY A 260 -42.07 28.01 16.04
N ASN A 261 -41.76 29.23 15.56
CA ASN A 261 -42.59 30.45 15.77
C ASN A 261 -43.31 30.92 14.52
N ARG A 262 -43.56 30.05 13.53
CA ARG A 262 -44.39 30.29 12.35
C ARG A 262 -45.38 29.11 12.15
N ALA A 263 -46.26 28.93 13.11
CA ALA A 263 -47.48 28.13 12.95
C ALA A 263 -48.66 28.92 13.60
#